data_9c55f4ca727f4cdf5377a5f3311ece10
#
_entry.id   9c55f4ca727f4cdf5377a5f3311ece10
#
_cell.length_a   1.000
_cell.length_b   1.000
_cell.length_c   1.000
_cell.angle_alpha   90.00
_cell.angle_beta   90.00
_cell.angle_gamma   90.00
#
_symmetry.space_group_name_H-M   'P 1'
#
loop_
_entity.id
_entity.type
_entity.pdbx_description
1 polymer ?
#
loop_
_entity_poly.entity_id
_entity_poly.type
_entity_poly.pdbx_seq_one_letter_code
_entity_poly.pdbx_strand_id
1 'polypeptide(L)'
;MAIEEGATVYLESRKGYGRAYKTGFAMAPGDIIVTMDADCTYPGEEVPSLVKKLIDEDLQWISCDRLKRAEEGSMPGLHGFGNWVLSTTATILYWYGIHDSQSGMWVFRKSIFEDERVRPKHDGMPLSQEFKIRARRFLGKKNTAEVSVPYRPRVGEAEINTWGDGLLNLRFLFTHRLGLTQQKTPWGPESE
;
A
#
# COMPACT_ATOMS: atom_id res chain seq x y z
N MET A 1 14.40 -20.99 -2.28
CA MET A 1 14.90 -19.60 -2.06
C MET A 1 14.23 -18.95 -0.86
N ALA A 2 13.00 -18.37 -0.90
CA ALA A 2 12.47 -17.64 0.28
C ALA A 2 12.35 -18.52 1.55
N ILE A 3 11.87 -19.75 1.42
CA ILE A 3 11.78 -20.70 2.56
C ILE A 3 13.17 -21.08 3.08
N GLU A 4 14.15 -21.25 2.22
CA GLU A 4 15.55 -21.56 2.59
C GLU A 4 16.20 -20.43 3.39
N GLU A 5 15.77 -19.18 3.14
CA GLU A 5 16.17 -17.99 3.90
C GLU A 5 15.33 -17.78 5.17
N GLY A 6 14.52 -18.77 5.56
CA GLY A 6 13.72 -18.74 6.79
C GLY A 6 12.41 -17.98 6.71
N ALA A 7 11.96 -17.58 5.52
CA ALA A 7 10.68 -16.92 5.36
C ALA A 7 9.50 -17.90 5.47
N THR A 8 8.43 -17.48 6.12
CA THR A 8 7.14 -18.18 6.06
C THR A 8 6.42 -17.80 4.77
N VAL A 9 6.13 -18.77 3.93
CA VAL A 9 5.47 -18.55 2.63
C VAL A 9 4.01 -18.94 2.70
N TYR A 10 3.13 -18.02 2.34
CA TYR A 10 1.70 -18.28 2.15
C TYR A 10 1.35 -18.15 0.68
N LEU A 11 0.78 -19.21 0.12
CA LEU A 11 0.30 -19.20 -1.26
C LEU A 11 -1.14 -18.69 -1.29
N GLU A 12 -1.37 -17.58 -2.00
CA GLU A 12 -2.71 -17.09 -2.32
C GLU A 12 -3.07 -17.53 -3.76
N SER A 13 -3.97 -18.50 -3.88
CA SER A 13 -4.35 -19.10 -5.17
C SER A 13 -5.23 -18.18 -6.02
N ARG A 14 -5.95 -17.29 -5.37
CA ARG A 14 -6.85 -16.33 -6.04
C ARG A 14 -6.06 -15.17 -6.63
N LYS A 15 -6.22 -14.88 -7.90
CA LYS A 15 -5.53 -13.77 -8.55
C LYS A 15 -5.97 -12.41 -7.99
N GLY A 16 -5.00 -11.54 -7.72
CA GLY A 16 -5.24 -10.15 -7.36
C GLY A 16 -4.22 -9.63 -6.35
N TYR A 17 -3.59 -8.51 -6.68
CA TYR A 17 -2.66 -7.79 -5.82
C TYR A 17 -3.23 -7.58 -4.40
N GLY A 18 -4.45 -7.02 -4.32
CA GLY A 18 -5.09 -6.77 -3.04
C GLY A 18 -5.45 -8.04 -2.25
N ARG A 19 -5.67 -9.17 -2.93
CA ARG A 19 -5.90 -10.45 -2.25
C ARG A 19 -4.66 -10.92 -1.52
N ALA A 20 -3.52 -10.91 -2.21
CA ALA A 20 -2.24 -11.28 -1.60
C ALA A 20 -1.95 -10.44 -0.35
N TYR A 21 -2.18 -9.12 -0.41
CA TYR A 21 -2.04 -8.27 0.76
C TYR A 21 -3.01 -8.60 1.89
N LYS A 22 -4.29 -8.81 1.59
CA LYS A 22 -5.30 -9.15 2.62
C LYS A 22 -4.98 -10.48 3.31
N THR A 23 -4.50 -11.47 2.56
CA THR A 23 -4.02 -12.74 3.13
C THR A 23 -2.78 -12.52 3.98
N GLY A 24 -1.78 -11.78 3.47
CA GLY A 24 -0.59 -11.43 4.23
C GLY A 24 -0.89 -10.69 5.53
N PHE A 25 -1.79 -9.71 5.51
CA PHE A 25 -2.20 -8.98 6.72
C PHE A 25 -2.87 -9.88 7.76
N ALA A 26 -3.72 -10.81 7.33
CA ALA A 26 -4.38 -11.74 8.22
C ALA A 26 -3.38 -12.73 8.86
N MET A 27 -2.43 -13.23 8.06
CA MET A 27 -1.47 -14.27 8.48
C MET A 27 -0.24 -13.72 9.21
N ALA A 28 0.07 -12.43 9.09
CA ALA A 28 1.21 -11.82 9.77
C ALA A 28 1.08 -11.97 11.30
N PRO A 29 2.07 -12.56 12.01
CA PRO A 29 1.96 -12.84 13.45
C PRO A 29 2.28 -11.62 14.33
N GLY A 30 2.99 -10.61 13.80
CA GLY A 30 3.47 -9.47 14.56
C GLY A 30 2.42 -8.39 14.80
N ASP A 31 2.64 -7.56 15.83
CA ASP A 31 1.80 -6.41 16.17
C ASP A 31 2.04 -5.21 15.26
N ILE A 32 3.21 -5.12 14.65
CA ILE A 32 3.56 -4.12 13.64
C ILE A 32 3.81 -4.85 12.32
N ILE A 33 3.11 -4.41 11.29
CA ILE A 33 3.25 -4.95 9.94
C ILE A 33 4.03 -3.94 9.09
N VAL A 34 5.02 -4.45 8.36
CA VAL A 34 5.74 -3.73 7.31
C VAL A 34 5.50 -4.42 5.98
N THR A 35 5.18 -3.66 4.96
CA THR A 35 5.00 -4.19 3.60
C THR A 35 6.06 -3.65 2.67
N MET A 36 6.54 -4.50 1.77
CA MET A 36 7.47 -4.13 0.70
C MET A 36 7.27 -5.07 -0.50
N ASP A 37 7.55 -4.58 -1.70
CA ASP A 37 7.70 -5.44 -2.87
C ASP A 37 9.05 -6.16 -2.81
N ALA A 38 9.13 -7.40 -3.30
CA ALA A 38 10.33 -8.25 -3.26
C ALA A 38 11.26 -8.05 -4.48
N ASP A 39 11.27 -6.84 -5.07
CA ASP A 39 11.97 -6.47 -6.29
C ASP A 39 13.13 -5.48 -6.07
N CYS A 40 13.54 -5.33 -4.83
CA CYS A 40 14.61 -4.44 -4.37
C CYS A 40 14.37 -2.93 -4.59
N THR A 41 13.17 -2.50 -4.97
CA THR A 41 12.86 -1.08 -5.16
C THR A 41 12.75 -0.32 -3.84
N TYR A 42 12.24 -0.96 -2.79
CA TYR A 42 12.11 -0.36 -1.46
C TYR A 42 13.32 -0.61 -0.56
N PRO A 43 13.69 0.37 0.28
CA PRO A 43 14.86 0.30 1.15
C PRO A 43 14.55 -0.49 2.43
N GLY A 44 14.88 -1.79 2.47
CA GLY A 44 14.71 -2.60 3.68
C GLY A 44 15.47 -2.06 4.90
N GLU A 45 16.59 -1.38 4.68
CA GLU A 45 17.41 -0.74 5.73
C GLU A 45 16.71 0.43 6.43
N GLU A 46 15.69 1.03 5.82
CA GLU A 46 14.89 2.09 6.46
C GLU A 46 13.83 1.54 7.43
N VAL A 47 13.53 0.24 7.39
CA VAL A 47 12.50 -0.38 8.24
C VAL A 47 12.69 -0.10 9.72
N PRO A 48 13.90 -0.27 10.32
CA PRO A 48 14.09 0.01 11.75
C PRO A 48 13.78 1.46 12.11
N SER A 49 14.14 2.42 11.26
CA SER A 49 13.88 3.84 11.49
C SER A 49 12.39 4.18 11.41
N LEU A 50 11.68 3.57 10.45
CA LEU A 50 10.23 3.74 10.27
C LEU A 50 9.43 3.14 11.43
N VAL A 51 9.83 1.94 11.88
CA VAL A 51 9.22 1.31 13.07
C VAL A 51 9.48 2.14 14.32
N LYS A 52 10.70 2.62 14.50
CA LYS A 52 11.03 3.53 15.62
C LYS A 52 10.16 4.79 15.58
N LYS A 53 10.01 5.42 14.42
CA LYS A 53 9.15 6.59 14.25
C LYS A 53 7.69 6.28 14.59
N LEU A 54 7.16 5.12 14.15
CA LEU A 54 5.79 4.70 14.46
C LEU A 54 5.56 4.63 15.99
N ILE A 55 6.57 4.11 16.71
CA ILE A 55 6.50 3.92 18.17
C ILE A 55 6.67 5.26 18.90
N ASP A 56 7.73 6.01 18.60
CA ASP A 56 8.11 7.23 19.32
C ASP A 56 7.06 8.35 19.17
N GLU A 57 6.41 8.44 17.99
CA GLU A 57 5.39 9.45 17.72
C GLU A 57 3.96 8.91 17.94
N ASP A 58 3.82 7.72 18.53
CA ASP A 58 2.54 7.01 18.75
C ASP A 58 1.63 6.97 17.52
N LEU A 59 2.23 6.78 16.35
CA LEU A 59 1.49 6.66 15.10
C LEU A 59 0.84 5.28 14.99
N GLN A 60 -0.27 5.23 14.30
CA GLN A 60 -0.97 4.00 13.96
C GLN A 60 -0.60 3.49 12.57
N TRP A 61 -0.21 4.41 11.66
CA TRP A 61 0.03 4.07 10.26
C TRP A 61 0.99 5.07 9.59
N ILE A 62 1.95 4.54 8.83
CA ILE A 62 2.89 5.30 7.99
C ILE A 62 2.78 4.79 6.54
N SER A 63 2.67 5.70 5.58
CA SER A 63 2.89 5.43 4.16
C SER A 63 4.26 5.93 3.73
N CYS A 64 4.99 5.15 2.96
CA CYS A 64 6.25 5.61 2.40
C CYS A 64 6.01 6.30 1.05
N ASP A 65 6.53 7.53 0.91
CA ASP A 65 6.49 8.34 -0.32
C ASP A 65 7.78 8.11 -1.10
N ARG A 66 7.64 7.59 -2.33
CA ARG A 66 8.76 7.28 -3.23
C ARG A 66 9.18 8.46 -4.09
N LEU A 67 8.27 9.43 -4.30
CA LEU A 67 8.42 10.45 -5.35
C LEU A 67 9.53 11.43 -5.06
N LYS A 68 9.74 11.78 -3.78
CA LYS A 68 10.71 12.79 -3.38
C LYS A 68 12.17 12.30 -3.40
N ARG A 69 12.38 11.00 -3.28
CA ARG A 69 13.71 10.38 -3.20
C ARG A 69 13.86 9.25 -4.22
N ALA A 70 13.15 9.34 -5.36
CA ALA A 70 13.29 8.41 -6.47
C ALA A 70 14.68 8.55 -7.10
N GLU A 71 15.42 7.45 -7.20
CA GLU A 71 16.70 7.40 -7.89
C GLU A 71 16.51 7.45 -9.41
N GLU A 72 17.53 7.88 -10.12
CA GLU A 72 17.50 7.95 -11.59
C GLU A 72 17.22 6.56 -12.17
N GLY A 73 16.26 6.48 -13.10
CA GLY A 73 15.82 5.23 -13.71
C GLY A 73 14.86 4.37 -12.88
N SER A 74 14.59 4.71 -11.62
CA SER A 74 13.67 3.92 -10.77
C SER A 74 12.19 4.07 -11.14
N MET A 75 11.81 5.22 -11.70
CA MET A 75 10.43 5.51 -12.07
C MET A 75 10.37 6.14 -13.46
N PRO A 76 9.94 5.42 -14.50
CA PRO A 76 9.72 6.01 -15.82
C PRO A 76 8.78 7.21 -15.74
N GLY A 77 9.05 8.26 -16.53
CA GLY A 77 8.30 9.54 -16.47
C GLY A 77 6.79 9.38 -16.59
N LEU A 78 6.31 8.40 -17.38
CA LEU A 78 4.88 8.09 -17.52
C LEU A 78 4.28 7.57 -16.21
N HIS A 79 5.00 6.74 -15.46
CA HIS A 79 4.55 6.23 -14.16
C HIS A 79 4.51 7.35 -13.11
N GLY A 80 5.52 8.22 -13.10
CA GLY A 80 5.54 9.41 -12.23
C GLY A 80 4.38 10.35 -12.50
N PHE A 81 4.10 10.65 -13.78
CA PHE A 81 2.97 11.47 -14.19
C PHE A 81 1.62 10.82 -13.81
N GLY A 82 1.45 9.52 -14.10
CA GLY A 82 0.24 8.78 -13.73
C GLY A 82 -0.01 8.80 -12.22
N ASN A 83 1.03 8.58 -11.42
CA ASN A 83 0.93 8.66 -9.97
C ASN A 83 0.59 10.08 -9.49
N TRP A 84 1.17 11.12 -10.10
CA TRP A 84 0.83 12.51 -9.79
C TRP A 84 -0.66 12.79 -10.07
N VAL A 85 -1.19 12.36 -11.21
CA VAL A 85 -2.63 12.50 -11.55
C VAL A 85 -3.50 11.80 -10.51
N LEU A 86 -3.20 10.55 -10.16
CA LEU A 86 -3.97 9.78 -9.19
C LEU A 86 -3.91 10.39 -7.79
N SER A 87 -2.73 10.81 -7.34
CA SER A 87 -2.53 11.43 -6.02
C SER A 87 -3.24 12.77 -5.91
N THR A 88 -3.17 13.59 -6.98
CA THR A 88 -3.88 14.88 -7.05
C THR A 88 -5.40 14.65 -7.03
N THR A 89 -5.90 13.71 -7.83
CA THR A 89 -7.33 13.35 -7.85
C THR A 89 -7.79 12.86 -6.49
N ALA A 90 -7.03 11.98 -5.83
CA ALA A 90 -7.34 11.50 -4.49
C ALA A 90 -7.37 12.66 -3.48
N THR A 91 -6.40 13.56 -3.54
CA THR A 91 -6.34 14.75 -2.66
C THR A 91 -7.57 15.64 -2.84
N ILE A 92 -7.99 15.92 -4.07
CA ILE A 92 -9.17 16.74 -4.36
C ILE A 92 -10.46 16.05 -3.89
N LEU A 93 -10.64 14.76 -4.19
CA LEU A 93 -11.87 14.03 -3.88
C LEU A 93 -12.06 13.78 -2.38
N TYR A 94 -10.98 13.58 -1.64
CA TYR A 94 -11.03 13.16 -0.24
C TYR A 94 -10.58 14.22 0.75
N TRP A 95 -10.01 15.34 0.27
CA TRP A 95 -9.47 16.43 1.10
C TRP A 95 -8.35 15.99 2.04
N TYR A 96 -7.65 14.90 1.67
CA TYR A 96 -6.48 14.39 2.38
C TYR A 96 -5.25 14.60 1.48
N GLY A 97 -4.23 15.28 2.00
CA GLY A 97 -2.96 15.37 1.29
C GLY A 97 -2.33 13.97 1.18
N ILE A 98 -2.39 13.38 0.01
CA ILE A 98 -1.73 12.12 -0.35
C ILE A 98 -0.73 12.44 -1.44
N HIS A 99 0.57 12.31 -1.15
CA HIS A 99 1.62 12.63 -2.12
C HIS A 99 1.89 11.47 -3.08
N ASP A 100 2.03 10.26 -2.55
CA ASP A 100 2.23 9.04 -3.34
C ASP A 100 1.10 8.04 -3.11
N SER A 101 0.06 8.10 -3.94
CA SER A 101 -1.12 7.24 -3.79
C SER A 101 -0.86 5.77 -4.12
N GLN A 102 0.21 5.46 -4.86
CA GLN A 102 0.49 4.14 -5.41
C GLN A 102 1.62 3.38 -4.68
N SER A 103 2.26 3.96 -3.67
CA SER A 103 3.27 3.25 -2.89
C SER A 103 2.68 2.03 -2.18
N GLY A 104 3.36 0.90 -2.24
CA GLY A 104 3.05 -0.36 -1.55
C GLY A 104 3.82 -0.55 -0.24
N MET A 105 4.71 0.36 0.15
CA MET A 105 5.42 0.27 1.41
C MET A 105 4.68 1.02 2.52
N TRP A 106 4.23 0.27 3.52
CA TRP A 106 3.54 0.80 4.69
C TRP A 106 4.14 0.21 5.97
N VAL A 107 4.07 0.97 7.06
CA VAL A 107 4.39 0.50 8.41
C VAL A 107 3.21 0.85 9.31
N PHE A 108 2.61 -0.13 9.96
CA PHE A 108 1.40 0.12 10.73
C PHE A 108 1.18 -0.91 11.85
N ARG A 109 0.44 -0.50 12.88
CA ARG A 109 -0.01 -1.39 13.94
C ARG A 109 -1.12 -2.30 13.42
N LYS A 110 -1.01 -3.62 13.61
CA LYS A 110 -2.02 -4.59 13.17
C LYS A 110 -3.40 -4.32 13.79
N SER A 111 -3.42 -3.77 14.99
CA SER A 111 -4.64 -3.41 15.72
C SER A 111 -5.55 -2.41 14.99
N ILE A 112 -5.04 -1.64 14.01
CA ILE A 112 -5.90 -0.76 13.19
C ILE A 112 -7.00 -1.53 12.46
N PHE A 113 -6.82 -2.82 12.26
CA PHE A 113 -7.80 -3.69 11.60
C PHE A 113 -8.94 -4.17 12.52
N GLU A 114 -8.91 -3.85 13.81
CA GLU A 114 -10.06 -4.00 14.70
C GLU A 114 -11.20 -3.07 14.26
N ASP A 115 -10.87 -1.89 13.72
CA ASP A 115 -11.84 -1.07 13.03
C ASP A 115 -11.98 -1.50 11.56
N GLU A 116 -13.06 -2.21 11.24
CA GLU A 116 -13.36 -2.68 9.89
C GLU A 116 -13.42 -1.56 8.83
N ARG A 117 -13.64 -0.31 9.25
CA ARG A 117 -13.64 0.84 8.34
C ARG A 117 -12.26 1.14 7.79
N VAL A 118 -11.19 0.78 8.50
CA VAL A 118 -9.80 0.93 8.06
C VAL A 118 -9.39 -0.18 7.10
N ARG A 119 -9.98 -1.38 7.20
CA ARG A 119 -9.64 -2.53 6.35
C ARG A 119 -9.86 -2.23 4.88
N PRO A 120 -8.81 -2.32 4.01
CA PRO A 120 -9.01 -2.21 2.56
C PRO A 120 -9.79 -3.41 2.05
N LYS A 121 -10.64 -3.17 1.05
CA LYS A 121 -11.62 -4.16 0.56
C LYS A 121 -11.35 -4.63 -0.87
N HIS A 122 -10.62 -3.83 -1.66
CA HIS A 122 -10.40 -4.11 -3.07
C HIS A 122 -9.43 -5.29 -3.27
N ASP A 123 -9.69 -6.14 -4.28
CA ASP A 123 -8.87 -7.32 -4.57
C ASP A 123 -7.69 -7.05 -5.52
N GLY A 124 -7.73 -5.95 -6.25
CA GLY A 124 -6.72 -5.59 -7.26
C GLY A 124 -5.84 -4.41 -6.84
N MET A 125 -5.18 -3.81 -7.82
CA MET A 125 -4.26 -2.68 -7.67
C MET A 125 -4.81 -1.48 -6.88
N PRO A 126 -6.12 -1.12 -6.96
CA PRO A 126 -6.66 -0.03 -6.16
C PRO A 126 -6.56 -0.19 -4.65
N LEU A 127 -6.21 -1.38 -4.12
CA LEU A 127 -6.03 -1.59 -2.68
C LEU A 127 -5.05 -0.59 -2.08
N SER A 128 -3.94 -0.27 -2.76
CA SER A 128 -2.93 0.68 -2.23
C SER A 128 -3.53 2.04 -1.91
N GLN A 129 -4.22 2.64 -2.87
CA GLN A 129 -4.84 3.94 -2.65
C GLN A 129 -6.06 3.87 -1.71
N GLU A 130 -6.83 2.77 -1.75
CA GLU A 130 -7.94 2.54 -0.82
C GLU A 130 -7.45 2.53 0.63
N PHE A 131 -6.37 1.79 0.91
CA PHE A 131 -5.84 1.67 2.25
C PHE A 131 -5.39 3.03 2.80
N LYS A 132 -4.71 3.84 1.97
CA LYS A 132 -4.30 5.20 2.35
C LYS A 132 -5.49 6.11 2.65
N ILE A 133 -6.51 6.09 1.79
CA ILE A 133 -7.73 6.87 1.98
C ILE A 133 -8.43 6.47 3.30
N ARG A 134 -8.58 5.17 3.54
CA ARG A 134 -9.21 4.65 4.75
C ARG A 134 -8.40 4.97 6.01
N ALA A 135 -7.09 4.73 5.98
CA ALA A 135 -6.22 5.06 7.10
C ALA A 135 -6.31 6.56 7.46
N ARG A 136 -6.14 7.45 6.48
CA ARG A 136 -6.26 8.90 6.70
C ARG A 136 -7.63 9.31 7.22
N ARG A 137 -8.70 8.72 6.68
CA ARG A 137 -10.08 9.06 7.05
C ARG A 137 -10.45 8.61 8.45
N PHE A 138 -10.12 7.38 8.82
CA PHE A 138 -10.64 6.75 10.04
C PHE A 138 -9.67 6.79 11.21
N LEU A 139 -8.36 6.80 10.96
CA LEU A 139 -7.35 7.01 12.01
C LEU A 139 -7.07 8.50 12.27
N GLY A 140 -7.28 9.34 11.25
CA GLY A 140 -7.06 10.78 11.35
C GLY A 140 -5.60 11.21 11.12
N LYS A 141 -5.42 12.51 10.83
CA LYS A 141 -4.12 13.08 10.48
C LYS A 141 -3.07 12.95 11.60
N LYS A 142 -3.48 12.99 12.86
CA LYS A 142 -2.57 12.90 14.00
C LYS A 142 -1.94 11.52 14.17
N ASN A 143 -2.64 10.48 13.77
CA ASN A 143 -2.23 9.08 13.93
C ASN A 143 -1.61 8.49 12.65
N THR A 144 -1.45 9.30 11.60
CA THR A 144 -0.94 8.85 10.30
C THR A 144 0.12 9.79 9.75
N ALA A 145 1.16 9.23 9.11
CA ALA A 145 2.21 10.02 8.46
C ALA A 145 2.50 9.53 7.04
N GLU A 146 3.06 10.41 6.21
CA GLU A 146 3.79 10.05 5.01
C GLU A 146 5.27 10.36 5.22
N VAL A 147 6.14 9.38 4.95
CA VAL A 147 7.59 9.48 5.13
C VAL A 147 8.27 9.21 3.80
N SER A 148 9.14 10.12 3.38
CA SER A 148 9.87 9.95 2.13
C SER A 148 11.00 8.95 2.31
N VAL A 149 11.06 7.95 1.42
CA VAL A 149 12.08 6.91 1.38
C VAL A 149 12.78 6.88 0.03
N PRO A 150 14.03 6.41 -0.06
CA PRO A 150 14.67 6.10 -1.34
C PRO A 150 13.79 5.13 -2.16
N TYR A 151 13.81 5.28 -3.47
CA TYR A 151 13.17 4.33 -4.37
C TYR A 151 14.14 4.00 -5.50
N ARG A 152 14.49 2.74 -5.64
CA ARG A 152 15.58 2.24 -6.48
C ARG A 152 15.08 1.64 -7.78
N PRO A 153 15.94 1.53 -8.79
CA PRO A 153 15.64 0.74 -9.99
C PRO A 153 15.27 -0.70 -9.62
N ARG A 154 14.24 -1.22 -10.26
CA ARG A 154 13.71 -2.58 -10.04
C ARG A 154 14.70 -3.64 -10.52
N VAL A 155 14.81 -4.72 -9.76
CA VAL A 155 15.44 -5.96 -10.21
C VAL A 155 14.34 -6.88 -10.75
N GLY A 156 14.43 -7.23 -12.04
CA GLY A 156 13.42 -8.04 -12.74
C GLY A 156 12.45 -7.22 -13.60
N GLU A 157 11.51 -7.92 -14.23
CA GLU A 157 10.52 -7.32 -15.12
C GLU A 157 9.29 -6.82 -14.36
N ALA A 158 8.68 -5.74 -14.87
CA ALA A 158 7.45 -5.19 -14.30
C ALA A 158 6.23 -5.90 -14.91
N GLU A 159 5.40 -6.53 -14.09
CA GLU A 159 4.13 -7.13 -14.50
C GLU A 159 2.95 -6.14 -14.56
N ILE A 160 3.21 -4.84 -14.42
CA ILE A 160 2.17 -3.81 -14.34
C ILE A 160 1.73 -3.38 -15.74
N ASN A 161 0.43 -3.46 -16.02
CA ASN A 161 -0.17 -2.83 -17.20
C ASN A 161 -0.47 -1.35 -16.89
N THR A 162 0.48 -0.47 -17.21
CA THR A 162 0.45 0.95 -16.85
C THR A 162 -0.86 1.66 -17.20
N TRP A 163 -1.40 1.43 -18.39
CA TRP A 163 -2.63 2.08 -18.84
C TRP A 163 -3.88 1.45 -18.21
N GLY A 164 -3.96 0.12 -18.19
CA GLY A 164 -5.09 -0.61 -17.63
C GLY A 164 -5.23 -0.37 -16.12
N ASP A 165 -4.13 -0.50 -15.40
CA ASP A 165 -4.11 -0.29 -13.96
C ASP A 165 -4.31 1.19 -13.59
N GLY A 166 -3.76 2.12 -14.38
CA GLY A 166 -3.98 3.55 -14.19
C GLY A 166 -5.45 3.93 -14.30
N LEU A 167 -6.13 3.47 -15.36
CA LEU A 167 -7.55 3.74 -15.56
C LEU A 167 -8.43 3.06 -14.48
N LEU A 168 -8.09 1.84 -14.09
CA LEU A 168 -8.77 1.12 -13.00
C LEU A 168 -8.66 1.89 -11.68
N ASN A 169 -7.46 2.39 -11.35
CA ASN A 169 -7.21 3.19 -10.16
C ASN A 169 -7.98 4.51 -10.19
N LEU A 170 -8.01 5.19 -11.34
CA LEU A 170 -8.77 6.43 -11.48
C LEU A 170 -10.28 6.21 -11.32
N ARG A 171 -10.82 5.20 -12.00
CA ARG A 171 -12.24 4.81 -11.86
C ARG A 171 -12.58 4.47 -10.42
N PHE A 172 -11.69 3.75 -9.73
CA PHE A 172 -11.88 3.40 -8.34
C PHE A 172 -12.05 4.64 -7.45
N LEU A 173 -11.26 5.70 -7.62
CA LEU A 173 -11.38 6.91 -6.81
C LEU A 173 -12.79 7.49 -6.83
N PHE A 174 -13.41 7.58 -8.01
CA PHE A 174 -14.77 8.09 -8.15
C PHE A 174 -15.82 7.12 -7.60
N THR A 175 -15.74 5.84 -7.94
CA THR A 175 -16.72 4.85 -7.46
C THR A 175 -16.65 4.67 -5.94
N HIS A 176 -15.44 4.71 -5.36
CA HIS A 176 -15.26 4.64 -3.92
C HIS A 176 -15.80 5.90 -3.22
N ARG A 177 -15.60 7.08 -3.80
CA ARG A 177 -16.13 8.33 -3.24
C ARG A 177 -17.65 8.35 -3.20
N LEU A 178 -18.29 7.73 -4.19
CA LEU A 178 -19.75 7.60 -4.31
C LEU A 178 -20.31 6.40 -3.51
N GLY A 179 -19.47 5.63 -2.81
CA GLY A 179 -19.92 4.45 -2.06
C GLY A 179 -20.32 3.24 -2.92
N LEU A 180 -19.92 3.22 -4.18
CA LEU A 180 -20.27 2.17 -5.14
C LEU A 180 -19.31 0.96 -5.13
N THR A 181 -18.25 1.00 -4.32
CA THR A 181 -17.29 -0.10 -4.20
C THR A 181 -17.79 -1.13 -3.20
N GLN A 182 -17.81 -2.40 -3.60
CA GLN A 182 -18.18 -3.52 -2.75
C GLN A 182 -16.94 -4.34 -2.37
N GLN A 183 -16.97 -4.94 -1.18
CA GLN A 183 -16.01 -5.97 -0.81
C GLN A 183 -16.29 -7.22 -1.64
N LYS A 184 -15.26 -7.73 -2.34
CA LYS A 184 -15.41 -8.89 -3.21
C LYS A 184 -15.05 -10.21 -2.52
N THR A 185 -14.09 -10.18 -1.60
CA THR A 185 -13.62 -11.40 -0.91
C THR A 185 -13.39 -11.15 0.57
N PRO A 186 -13.59 -12.18 1.42
CA PRO A 186 -13.19 -12.11 2.82
C PRO A 186 -11.67 -11.99 2.98
N TRP A 187 -11.25 -11.59 4.17
CA TRP A 187 -9.85 -11.56 4.58
C TRP A 187 -9.37 -12.95 4.95
N GLY A 188 -8.07 -13.18 4.75
CA GLY A 188 -7.44 -14.45 5.05
C GLY A 188 -7.41 -15.42 3.87
N PRO A 189 -6.74 -16.55 4.05
CA PRO A 189 -6.69 -17.62 3.05
C PRO A 189 -8.08 -18.16 2.75
N GLU A 190 -8.23 -18.78 1.59
CA GLU A 190 -9.45 -19.53 1.26
C GLU A 190 -9.64 -20.63 2.28
N SER A 191 -10.81 -20.70 2.92
CA SER A 191 -11.17 -21.86 3.75
C SER A 191 -11.33 -23.05 2.82
N GLU A 192 -10.55 -24.11 3.07
CA GLU A 192 -10.68 -25.40 2.42
C GLU A 192 -12.09 -25.99 2.59
#